data_29d7984acb18b801fb7b5897ce07fd22
#
_entry.id   29d7984acb18b801fb7b5897ce07fd22
#
_cell.length_a   1.000
_cell.length_b   1.000
_cell.length_c   1.000
_cell.angle_alpha   90.00
_cell.angle_beta   90.00
_cell.angle_gamma   90.00
#
_symmetry.space_group_name_H-M   'P 1'
#
loop_
_entity.id
_entity.type
_entity.pdbx_description
1 polymer ?
#
loop_
_entity_poly.entity_id
_entity_poly.type
_entity_poly.pdbx_seq_one_letter_code
_entity_poly.pdbx_strand_id
1 'polypeptide(L)'
;IAQGRLCAATLDQVGAAALYRSMTPEYYAGLRAEYQHRRDAVVEELQKIPGVQFSHPEGAFYLMVTLPVDDAEKLQYFLLQEFEDHGETVMYAPGEGFYATPGKGRSEIRIAYVTAAEKLRRAVEVLGHGIQAYNAQNRS
;
A
#
# COMPACT_ATOMS: atom_id res chain seq x y z
N ILE A 1 -14.22 17.15 -9.55
CA ILE A 1 -14.00 17.95 -8.30
C ILE A 1 -13.82 19.42 -8.69
N ALA A 2 -12.98 19.76 -9.68
CA ALA A 2 -12.71 21.14 -10.08
C ALA A 2 -13.96 21.92 -10.56
N GLN A 3 -14.98 21.24 -11.06
CA GLN A 3 -16.26 21.85 -11.47
C GLN A 3 -17.23 22.04 -10.28
N GLY A 4 -17.05 21.30 -9.20
CA GLY A 4 -17.91 21.37 -8.01
C GLY A 4 -17.36 22.22 -6.86
N ARG A 5 -16.06 22.57 -6.89
CA ARG A 5 -15.41 23.34 -5.81
C ARG A 5 -14.22 24.13 -6.37
N LEU A 6 -14.29 25.44 -6.37
CA LEU A 6 -13.22 26.33 -6.81
C LEU A 6 -12.08 26.48 -5.81
N CYS A 7 -12.38 26.39 -4.51
CA CYS A 7 -11.40 26.55 -3.43
C CYS A 7 -11.71 25.65 -2.24
N ALA A 8 -10.74 25.43 -1.37
CA ALA A 8 -10.95 24.76 -0.10
C ALA A 8 -11.87 25.59 0.81
N ALA A 9 -12.56 24.93 1.75
CA ALA A 9 -13.42 25.59 2.71
C ALA A 9 -12.63 26.61 3.55
N THR A 10 -13.20 27.79 3.78
CA THR A 10 -12.52 28.90 4.46
C THR A 10 -12.09 28.52 5.88
N LEU A 11 -12.93 27.83 6.64
CA LEU A 11 -12.61 27.37 7.99
C LEU A 11 -11.41 26.42 8.02
N ASP A 12 -11.33 25.50 7.04
CA ASP A 12 -10.22 24.57 6.90
C ASP A 12 -8.91 25.31 6.60
N GLN A 13 -8.95 26.36 5.77
CA GLN A 13 -7.78 27.18 5.46
C GLN A 13 -7.28 27.93 6.69
N VAL A 14 -8.17 28.54 7.48
CA VAL A 14 -7.83 29.25 8.72
C VAL A 14 -7.26 28.26 9.75
N GLY A 15 -7.91 27.11 9.93
CA GLY A 15 -7.45 26.04 10.82
C GLY A 15 -6.07 25.50 10.41
N ALA A 16 -5.87 25.22 9.12
CA ALA A 16 -4.59 24.75 8.59
C ALA A 16 -3.47 25.78 8.81
N ALA A 17 -3.74 27.07 8.59
CA ALA A 17 -2.76 28.13 8.82
C ALA A 17 -2.34 28.22 10.30
N ALA A 18 -3.28 28.05 11.23
CA ALA A 18 -2.98 28.01 12.67
C ALA A 18 -2.15 26.75 13.02
N LEU A 19 -2.54 25.60 12.50
CA LEU A 19 -1.85 24.33 12.70
C LEU A 19 -0.39 24.41 12.23
N TYR A 20 -0.14 24.87 11.00
CA TYR A 20 1.22 25.01 10.46
C TYR A 20 2.12 25.91 11.30
N ARG A 21 1.56 26.95 11.93
CA ARG A 21 2.34 27.82 12.81
C ARG A 21 2.67 27.19 14.17
N SER A 22 1.88 26.22 14.62
CA SER A 22 2.04 25.54 15.91
C SER A 22 2.90 24.28 15.84
N MET A 23 3.17 23.76 14.64
CA MET A 23 3.99 22.57 14.47
C MET A 23 5.45 22.84 14.76
N THR A 24 6.06 21.93 15.54
CA THR A 24 7.46 22.02 15.92
C THR A 24 8.33 21.03 15.14
N PRO A 25 9.66 21.24 15.09
CA PRO A 25 10.59 20.26 14.51
C PRO A 25 10.48 18.86 15.13
N GLU A 26 10.19 18.78 16.44
CA GLU A 26 10.04 17.52 17.19
C GLU A 26 8.79 16.75 16.72
N TYR A 27 7.69 17.44 16.43
CA TYR A 27 6.50 16.83 15.86
C TYR A 27 6.83 16.14 14.53
N TYR A 28 7.52 16.83 13.63
CA TYR A 28 7.92 16.26 12.34
C TYR A 28 8.94 15.12 12.48
N ALA A 29 9.85 15.21 13.46
CA ALA A 29 10.78 14.13 13.75
C ALA A 29 10.05 12.88 14.22
N GLY A 30 9.09 13.01 15.14
CA GLY A 30 8.25 11.92 15.61
C GLY A 30 7.43 11.29 14.48
N LEU A 31 6.80 12.13 13.64
CA LEU A 31 6.02 11.64 12.49
C LEU A 31 6.91 10.85 11.50
N ARG A 32 8.11 11.35 11.17
CA ARG A 32 9.05 10.63 10.31
C ARG A 32 9.47 9.29 10.91
N ALA A 33 9.78 9.26 12.19
CA ALA A 33 10.18 8.02 12.87
C ALA A 33 9.05 6.97 12.84
N GLU A 34 7.81 7.38 13.07
CA GLU A 34 6.64 6.49 12.99
C GLU A 34 6.45 5.91 11.59
N TYR A 35 6.47 6.75 10.55
CA TYR A 35 6.31 6.26 9.18
C TYR A 35 7.51 5.43 8.71
N GLN A 36 8.71 5.74 9.17
CA GLN A 36 9.88 4.91 8.93
C GLN A 36 9.71 3.52 9.54
N HIS A 37 9.27 3.44 10.79
CA HIS A 37 8.99 2.16 11.46
C HIS A 37 7.95 1.32 10.70
N ARG A 38 6.85 1.94 10.25
CA ARG A 38 5.82 1.27 9.44
C ARG A 38 6.36 0.80 8.09
N ARG A 39 7.12 1.66 7.40
CA ARG A 39 7.79 1.32 6.14
C ARG A 39 8.70 0.11 6.31
N ASP A 40 9.56 0.14 7.32
CA ASP A 40 10.54 -0.91 7.57
C ASP A 40 9.84 -2.25 7.85
N ALA A 41 8.74 -2.24 8.60
CA ALA A 41 7.90 -3.42 8.83
C ALA A 41 7.37 -4.03 7.52
N VAL A 42 6.87 -3.21 6.58
CA VAL A 42 6.40 -3.68 5.27
C VAL A 42 7.55 -4.21 4.42
N VAL A 43 8.67 -3.49 4.37
CA VAL A 43 9.85 -3.87 3.58
C VAL A 43 10.42 -5.21 4.04
N GLU A 44 10.58 -5.39 5.35
CA GLU A 44 11.06 -6.65 5.95
C GLU A 44 10.18 -7.85 5.59
N GLU A 45 8.85 -7.69 5.62
CA GLU A 45 7.94 -8.78 5.26
C GLU A 45 7.92 -9.04 3.74
N LEU A 46 7.93 -8.00 2.91
CA LEU A 46 7.97 -8.16 1.45
C LEU A 46 9.23 -8.92 0.99
N GLN A 47 10.37 -8.70 1.65
CA GLN A 47 11.62 -9.40 1.34
C GLN A 47 11.54 -10.92 1.56
N LYS A 48 10.59 -11.40 2.37
CA LYS A 48 10.38 -12.83 2.63
C LYS A 48 9.57 -13.52 1.52
N ILE A 49 8.91 -12.75 0.65
CA ILE A 49 8.07 -13.30 -0.43
C ILE A 49 8.93 -13.51 -1.69
N PRO A 50 9.16 -14.75 -2.15
CA PRO A 50 10.01 -15.01 -3.30
C PRO A 50 9.45 -14.36 -4.58
N GLY A 51 10.32 -13.69 -5.34
CA GLY A 51 9.98 -13.09 -6.64
C GLY A 51 9.33 -11.71 -6.58
N VAL A 52 9.04 -11.19 -5.41
CA VAL A 52 8.58 -9.81 -5.22
C VAL A 52 9.72 -8.84 -5.51
N GLN A 53 9.42 -7.75 -6.23
CA GLN A 53 10.38 -6.69 -6.55
C GLN A 53 9.81 -5.31 -6.18
N PHE A 54 10.63 -4.48 -5.58
CA PHE A 54 10.29 -3.10 -5.25
C PHE A 54 11.55 -2.25 -5.06
N SER A 55 11.43 -0.94 -5.24
CA SER A 55 12.46 0.01 -4.83
C SER A 55 12.25 0.39 -3.37
N HIS A 56 13.34 0.49 -2.59
CA HIS A 56 13.25 0.94 -1.20
C HIS A 56 12.71 2.37 -1.15
N PRO A 57 11.56 2.63 -0.50
CA PRO A 57 10.97 3.96 -0.49
C PRO A 57 11.72 4.88 0.49
N GLU A 58 12.10 6.06 0.02
CA GLU A 58 12.77 7.09 0.83
C GLU A 58 11.80 8.17 1.32
N GLY A 59 10.56 8.14 0.87
CA GLY A 59 9.52 9.12 1.22
C GLY A 59 8.11 8.57 1.01
N ALA A 60 7.12 9.43 1.09
CA ALA A 60 5.70 9.11 1.04
C ALA A 60 5.24 8.17 2.17
N PHE A 61 4.06 7.61 2.05
CA PHE A 61 3.47 6.60 2.96
C PHE A 61 2.94 5.39 2.18
N TYR A 62 3.46 5.18 0.97
CA TYR A 62 3.13 4.05 0.09
C TYR A 62 4.33 3.67 -0.76
N LEU A 63 4.30 2.46 -1.31
CA LEU A 63 5.27 1.97 -2.29
C LEU A 63 4.57 1.19 -3.39
N MET A 64 5.21 1.12 -4.55
CA MET A 64 4.84 0.24 -5.65
C MET A 64 5.63 -1.06 -5.55
N VAL A 65 4.95 -2.17 -5.76
CA VAL A 65 5.51 -3.52 -5.63
C VAL A 65 5.11 -4.34 -6.85
N THR A 66 6.06 -4.98 -7.50
CA THR A 66 5.81 -5.96 -8.54
C THR A 66 5.69 -7.34 -7.90
N LEU A 67 4.56 -8.01 -8.11
CA LEU A 67 4.28 -9.33 -7.60
C LEU A 67 4.63 -10.42 -8.62
N PRO A 68 5.00 -11.63 -8.19
CA PRO A 68 5.26 -12.77 -9.08
C PRO A 68 3.95 -13.45 -9.52
N VAL A 69 3.06 -12.67 -10.16
CA VAL A 69 1.75 -13.12 -10.67
C VAL A 69 1.52 -12.58 -12.09
N ASP A 70 0.62 -13.19 -12.83
CA ASP A 70 0.24 -12.76 -14.18
C ASP A 70 -0.55 -11.45 -14.18
N ASP A 71 -1.40 -11.28 -13.16
CA ASP A 71 -2.35 -10.16 -13.09
C ASP A 71 -2.73 -9.87 -11.63
N ALA A 72 -2.41 -8.67 -11.16
CA ALA A 72 -2.68 -8.26 -9.78
C ALA A 72 -4.16 -8.01 -9.51
N GLU A 73 -4.96 -7.65 -10.52
CA GLU A 73 -6.39 -7.50 -10.36
C GLU A 73 -7.08 -8.86 -10.20
N LYS A 74 -6.67 -9.86 -10.97
CA LYS A 74 -7.16 -11.24 -10.79
C LYS A 74 -6.80 -11.81 -9.42
N LEU A 75 -5.55 -11.59 -8.99
CA LEU A 75 -5.15 -11.97 -7.63
C LEU A 75 -6.04 -11.28 -6.58
N GLN A 76 -6.37 -9.99 -6.76
CA GLN A 76 -7.26 -9.27 -5.85
C GLN A 76 -8.65 -9.92 -5.78
N TYR A 77 -9.25 -10.30 -6.92
CA TYR A 77 -10.52 -11.02 -6.95
C TYR A 77 -10.43 -12.37 -6.22
N PHE A 78 -9.38 -13.13 -6.47
CA PHE A 78 -9.12 -14.40 -5.78
C PHE A 78 -9.02 -14.21 -4.27
N LEU A 79 -8.23 -13.23 -3.80
CA LEU A 79 -8.08 -12.94 -2.37
C LEU A 79 -9.40 -12.57 -1.68
N LEU A 80 -10.29 -11.89 -2.38
CA LEU A 80 -11.57 -11.45 -1.81
C LEU A 80 -12.69 -12.49 -1.89
N GLN A 81 -12.63 -13.43 -2.83
CA GLN A 81 -13.72 -14.36 -3.10
C GLN A 81 -13.43 -15.79 -2.69
N GLU A 82 -12.17 -16.21 -2.74
CA GLU A 82 -11.79 -17.63 -2.67
C GLU A 82 -10.73 -17.92 -1.60
N PHE A 83 -10.03 -16.90 -1.09
CA PHE A 83 -8.89 -17.08 -0.19
C PHE A 83 -9.14 -16.49 1.19
N GLU A 84 -8.75 -17.23 2.21
CA GLU A 84 -8.59 -16.74 3.58
C GLU A 84 -7.37 -17.38 4.24
N ASP A 85 -6.77 -16.66 5.16
CA ASP A 85 -5.72 -17.14 6.05
C ASP A 85 -6.12 -16.88 7.50
N HIS A 86 -6.57 -17.92 8.21
CA HIS A 86 -7.15 -17.82 9.56
C HIS A 86 -8.35 -16.85 9.66
N GLY A 87 -9.22 -16.83 8.64
CA GLY A 87 -10.36 -15.92 8.59
C GLY A 87 -10.01 -14.49 8.17
N GLU A 88 -8.79 -14.24 7.72
CA GLU A 88 -8.32 -12.93 7.26
C GLU A 88 -7.99 -12.95 5.78
N THR A 89 -8.21 -11.83 5.12
CA THR A 89 -7.73 -11.57 3.76
C THR A 89 -7.20 -10.15 3.65
N VAL A 90 -6.60 -9.81 2.52
CA VAL A 90 -5.98 -8.51 2.29
C VAL A 90 -6.47 -7.89 0.99
N MET A 91 -6.56 -6.56 0.99
CA MET A 91 -6.91 -5.75 -0.18
C MET A 91 -5.82 -4.70 -0.42
N TYR A 92 -5.53 -4.43 -1.68
CA TYR A 92 -4.56 -3.42 -2.12
C TYR A 92 -5.10 -2.64 -3.33
N ALA A 93 -4.34 -1.69 -3.84
CA ALA A 93 -4.65 -1.00 -5.08
C ALA A 93 -3.86 -1.63 -6.24
N PRO A 94 -4.52 -2.29 -7.23
CA PRO A 94 -3.85 -2.79 -8.43
C PRO A 94 -3.15 -1.67 -9.19
N GLY A 95 -1.98 -1.97 -9.76
CA GLY A 95 -1.05 -0.98 -10.32
C GLY A 95 -1.43 -0.48 -11.70
N GLU A 96 -2.11 -1.29 -12.53
CA GLU A 96 -2.38 -0.95 -13.93
C GLU A 96 -3.12 0.39 -14.09
N GLY A 97 -4.06 0.69 -13.20
CA GLY A 97 -4.82 1.96 -13.23
C GLY A 97 -3.99 3.23 -12.97
N PHE A 98 -2.73 3.13 -12.57
CA PHE A 98 -1.83 4.28 -12.39
C PHE A 98 -1.04 4.63 -13.64
N TYR A 99 -1.13 3.82 -14.70
CA TYR A 99 -0.40 4.02 -15.95
C TYR A 99 -1.34 4.40 -17.09
N ALA A 100 -0.89 5.31 -17.96
CA ALA A 100 -1.60 5.65 -19.19
C ALA A 100 -1.40 4.60 -20.30
N THR A 101 -0.34 3.81 -20.22
CA THR A 101 -0.02 2.76 -21.21
C THR A 101 -0.77 1.48 -20.85
N PRO A 102 -1.64 0.94 -21.71
CA PRO A 102 -2.37 -0.30 -21.47
C PRO A 102 -1.42 -1.47 -21.16
N GLY A 103 -1.78 -2.29 -20.16
CA GLY A 103 -1.01 -3.45 -19.74
C GLY A 103 0.23 -3.16 -18.87
N LYS A 104 0.64 -1.89 -18.76
CA LYS A 104 1.72 -1.52 -17.85
C LYS A 104 1.24 -1.56 -16.40
N GLY A 105 2.07 -2.13 -15.51
CA GLY A 105 1.73 -2.26 -14.10
C GLY A 105 0.75 -3.39 -13.78
N ARG A 106 0.51 -4.33 -14.71
CA ARG A 106 -0.45 -5.41 -14.58
C ARG A 106 -0.17 -6.34 -13.41
N SER A 107 1.10 -6.60 -13.11
CA SER A 107 1.55 -7.36 -11.95
C SER A 107 1.97 -6.49 -10.77
N GLU A 108 1.72 -5.19 -10.85
CA GLU A 108 2.09 -4.25 -9.79
C GLU A 108 0.93 -3.95 -8.87
N ILE A 109 1.26 -3.62 -7.62
CA ILE A 109 0.31 -3.15 -6.62
C ILE A 109 0.88 -1.92 -5.90
N ARG A 110 0.00 -1.11 -5.33
CA ARG A 110 0.37 -0.06 -4.39
C ARG A 110 -0.03 -0.46 -2.98
N ILE A 111 0.94 -0.48 -2.08
CA ILE A 111 0.75 -0.71 -0.64
C ILE A 111 0.90 0.63 0.09
N ALA A 112 -0.07 0.99 0.93
CA ALA A 112 0.02 2.14 1.81
C ALA A 112 0.31 1.68 3.25
N TYR A 113 1.38 2.19 3.87
CA TYR A 113 1.77 1.84 5.24
C TYR A 113 1.24 2.87 6.24
N VAL A 114 -0.09 2.96 6.33
CA VAL A 114 -0.81 3.96 7.14
C VAL A 114 -1.42 3.42 8.43
N THR A 115 -1.33 2.12 8.68
CA THR A 115 -1.81 1.47 9.91
C THR A 115 -0.65 1.03 10.80
N ALA A 116 -0.92 0.41 11.96
CA ALA A 116 0.09 -0.06 12.88
C ALA A 116 1.02 -1.11 12.25
N ALA A 117 2.30 -1.09 12.62
CA ALA A 117 3.34 -1.95 12.04
C ALA A 117 3.00 -3.45 12.12
N GLU A 118 2.44 -3.91 13.25
CA GLU A 118 2.03 -5.31 13.42
C GLU A 118 0.94 -5.73 12.45
N LYS A 119 -0.05 -4.84 12.20
CA LYS A 119 -1.10 -5.09 11.21
C LYS A 119 -0.53 -5.11 9.80
N LEU A 120 0.46 -4.26 9.50
CA LEU A 120 1.15 -4.24 8.21
C LEU A 120 1.94 -5.53 8.00
N ARG A 121 2.68 -6.01 9.00
CA ARG A 121 3.39 -7.30 8.94
C ARG A 121 2.41 -8.42 8.62
N ARG A 122 1.33 -8.51 9.37
CA ARG A 122 0.30 -9.54 9.15
C ARG A 122 -0.34 -9.44 7.76
N ALA A 123 -0.66 -8.24 7.29
CA ALA A 123 -1.24 -8.04 5.97
C ALA A 123 -0.30 -8.49 4.84
N VAL A 124 1.00 -8.24 4.95
CA VAL A 124 1.99 -8.68 3.95
C VAL A 124 2.22 -10.20 4.03
N GLU A 125 2.19 -10.80 5.21
CA GLU A 125 2.23 -12.25 5.39
C GLU A 125 1.04 -12.91 4.70
N VAL A 126 -0.19 -12.45 4.96
CA VAL A 126 -1.43 -12.92 4.31
C VAL A 126 -1.35 -12.78 2.78
N LEU A 127 -0.81 -11.65 2.28
CA LEU A 127 -0.56 -11.46 0.86
C LEU A 127 0.40 -12.52 0.31
N GLY A 128 1.48 -12.82 1.02
CA GLY A 128 2.44 -13.85 0.63
C GLY A 128 1.81 -15.24 0.51
N HIS A 129 1.00 -15.63 1.49
CA HIS A 129 0.23 -16.89 1.45
C HIS A 129 -0.78 -16.90 0.29
N GLY A 130 -1.47 -15.80 0.06
CA GLY A 130 -2.42 -15.64 -1.04
C GLY A 130 -1.75 -15.76 -2.42
N ILE A 131 -0.56 -15.17 -2.61
CA ILE A 131 0.23 -15.31 -3.84
C ILE A 131 0.60 -16.79 -4.09
N GLN A 132 1.01 -17.50 -3.06
CA GLN A 132 1.36 -18.91 -3.17
C GLN A 132 0.14 -19.75 -3.56
N ALA A 133 -1.01 -19.54 -2.92
CA ALA A 133 -2.25 -20.24 -3.21
C ALA A 133 -2.74 -19.96 -4.65
N TYR A 134 -2.75 -18.69 -5.06
CA TYR A 134 -3.12 -18.27 -6.41
C TYR A 134 -2.25 -18.92 -7.49
N ASN A 135 -0.94 -18.89 -7.30
CA ASN A 135 0.00 -19.48 -8.24
C ASN A 135 -0.09 -21.01 -8.29
N ALA A 136 -0.44 -21.68 -7.20
CA ALA A 136 -0.65 -23.12 -7.18
C ALA A 136 -1.89 -23.50 -8.00
N GLN A 137 -2.98 -22.74 -7.89
CA GLN A 137 -4.21 -22.96 -8.65
C GLN A 137 -4.03 -22.72 -10.15
N ASN A 138 -3.25 -21.70 -10.54
CA ASN A 138 -3.02 -21.35 -11.95
C ASN A 138 -1.94 -22.20 -12.66
N ARG A 139 -1.24 -23.07 -11.95
CA ARG A 139 -0.27 -24.04 -12.53
C ARG A 139 -0.89 -25.39 -12.88
N SER A 140 -2.15 -25.60 -12.51
CA SER A 140 -2.92 -26.84 -12.80
C SER A 140 -3.66 -26.73 -14.10
#